data_881335869503091d3cec4f749d089696
#
_entry.id   881335869503091d3cec4f749d089696
#
_cell.length_a   1.000
_cell.length_b   1.000
_cell.length_c   1.000
_cell.angle_alpha   90.00
_cell.angle_beta   90.00
_cell.angle_gamma   90.00
#
_symmetry.space_group_name_H-M   'P 1'
#
loop_
_entity.id
_entity.type
_entity.pdbx_description
1 polymer ?
#
loop_
_entity_poly.entity_id
_entity_poly.type
_entity_poly.pdbx_seq_one_letter_code
_entity_poly.pdbx_strand_id
1 'polypeptide(L)'
;ASGNVRLGTCSSICINWIPELVNNFRHHYPDIQIHIFAGINNAQIVKKLEQNEIDIGISSYYSCDTINSSVISSTVIYEDEMVCVANSNFHTATPGIITAEELQNSAFIISDQDYGVESRSVLEKLHLNANSTITATDDAGLVAMASAGLGFCILGRLVLKGTTSPVNVYSFHPRQFRHIALLQKKNVALSPAAEIFQKHIISYASSYPNPAIPFN
;
A
#
# COMPACT_ATOMS: atom_id res chain seq x y z
N ALA A 1 15.47 3.26 26.38
CA ALA A 1 14.22 2.49 26.30
C ALA A 1 14.54 1.12 25.73
N SER A 2 14.01 0.06 26.33
CA SER A 2 14.16 -1.31 25.88
C SER A 2 12.79 -1.95 25.77
N GLY A 3 12.65 -3.03 25.01
CA GLY A 3 11.39 -3.76 24.88
C GLY A 3 11.22 -4.41 23.50
N ASN A 4 10.04 -4.99 23.30
CA ASN A 4 9.68 -5.65 22.04
C ASN A 4 8.50 -4.92 21.41
N VAL A 5 8.51 -4.77 20.10
CA VAL A 5 7.41 -4.24 19.31
C VAL A 5 7.09 -5.22 18.19
N ARG A 6 5.80 -5.55 18.02
CA ARG A 6 5.31 -6.44 16.98
C ARG A 6 4.50 -5.62 15.97
N LEU A 7 5.00 -5.54 14.76
CA LEU A 7 4.40 -4.78 13.65
C LEU A 7 3.81 -5.73 12.61
N GLY A 8 2.57 -5.50 12.21
CA GLY A 8 1.97 -6.15 11.04
C GLY A 8 1.88 -5.19 9.86
N THR A 9 2.22 -5.64 8.64
CA THR A 9 2.19 -4.76 7.47
C THR A 9 2.01 -5.51 6.15
N CYS A 10 1.45 -4.84 5.15
CA CYS A 10 1.37 -5.34 3.79
C CYS A 10 2.71 -5.26 3.06
N SER A 11 2.84 -5.99 1.94
CA SER A 11 4.10 -6.14 1.21
C SER A 11 4.68 -4.82 0.72
N SER A 12 3.87 -3.94 0.14
CA SER A 12 4.34 -2.65 -0.41
C SER A 12 4.98 -1.75 0.64
N ILE A 13 4.40 -1.69 1.83
CA ILE A 13 4.95 -0.94 2.97
C ILE A 13 6.19 -1.62 3.51
N CYS A 14 6.17 -2.95 3.66
CA CYS A 14 7.32 -3.69 4.14
C CYS A 14 8.56 -3.48 3.25
N ILE A 15 8.40 -3.52 1.94
CA ILE A 15 9.52 -3.37 1.01
C ILE A 15 10.02 -1.92 0.96
N ASN A 16 9.12 -0.93 0.99
CA ASN A 16 9.45 0.45 0.65
C ASN A 16 9.70 1.36 1.85
N TRP A 17 9.07 1.09 2.98
CA TRP A 17 9.22 1.93 4.17
C TRP A 17 10.04 1.29 5.28
N ILE A 18 9.76 0.02 5.57
CA ILE A 18 10.30 -0.64 6.77
C ILE A 18 11.83 -0.65 6.82
N PRO A 19 12.57 -0.92 5.74
CA PRO A 19 14.03 -0.95 5.82
C PRO A 19 14.65 0.37 6.31
N GLU A 20 14.24 1.48 5.73
CA GLU A 20 14.74 2.80 6.11
C GLU A 20 14.21 3.25 7.48
N LEU A 21 12.90 3.07 7.71
CA LEU A 21 12.25 3.41 8.97
C LEU A 21 12.90 2.69 10.15
N VAL A 22 13.10 1.38 10.03
CA VAL A 22 13.71 0.56 11.10
C VAL A 22 15.20 0.90 11.26
N ASN A 23 15.93 1.11 10.16
CA ASN A 23 17.32 1.51 10.24
C ASN A 23 17.48 2.81 11.02
N ASN A 24 16.70 3.84 10.67
CA ASN A 24 16.71 5.12 11.38
C ASN A 24 16.31 4.99 12.85
N PHE A 25 15.30 4.15 13.13
CA PHE A 25 14.83 3.90 14.49
C PHE A 25 15.92 3.26 15.37
N ARG A 26 16.58 2.22 14.87
CA ARG A 26 17.59 1.48 15.62
C ARG A 26 18.82 2.31 16.01
N HIS A 27 19.15 3.34 15.25
CA HIS A 27 20.22 4.28 15.63
C HIS A 27 19.92 5.03 16.93
N HIS A 28 18.65 5.31 17.21
CA HIS A 28 18.22 6.05 18.41
C HIS A 28 17.80 5.12 19.56
N TYR A 29 17.31 3.91 19.22
CA TYR A 29 16.74 2.94 20.18
C TYR A 29 17.26 1.52 19.92
N PRO A 30 18.58 1.28 20.13
CA PRO A 30 19.21 -0.01 19.79
C PRO A 30 18.70 -1.18 20.64
N ASP A 31 18.17 -0.91 21.85
CA ASP A 31 17.69 -1.93 22.78
C ASP A 31 16.21 -2.32 22.57
N ILE A 32 15.53 -1.71 21.59
CA ILE A 32 14.16 -2.09 21.22
C ILE A 32 14.21 -3.10 20.06
N GLN A 33 13.67 -4.28 20.32
CA GLN A 33 13.53 -5.33 19.31
C GLN A 33 12.23 -5.14 18.52
N ILE A 34 12.30 -5.25 17.19
CA ILE A 34 11.14 -5.13 16.31
C ILE A 34 10.92 -6.45 15.60
N HIS A 35 9.73 -7.02 15.77
CA HIS A 35 9.26 -8.20 15.05
C HIS A 35 8.26 -7.77 13.98
N ILE A 36 8.50 -8.14 12.72
CA ILE A 36 7.70 -7.71 11.57
C ILE A 36 6.97 -8.92 10.97
N PHE A 37 5.66 -8.83 10.93
CA PHE A 37 4.77 -9.74 10.20
C PHE A 37 4.44 -9.09 8.87
N ALA A 38 5.19 -9.43 7.84
CA ALA A 38 5.11 -8.84 6.51
C ALA A 38 4.22 -9.64 5.57
N GLY A 39 3.75 -8.98 4.50
CA GLY A 39 3.01 -9.65 3.43
C GLY A 39 1.63 -10.17 3.84
N ILE A 40 1.06 -9.61 4.88
CA ILE A 40 -0.30 -9.96 5.35
C ILE A 40 -1.32 -8.92 4.85
N ASN A 41 -2.54 -9.39 4.56
CA ASN A 41 -3.61 -8.50 4.11
C ASN A 41 -4.29 -7.76 5.27
N ASN A 42 -5.16 -6.80 4.94
CA ASN A 42 -5.84 -5.96 5.93
C ASN A 42 -6.63 -6.77 6.97
N ALA A 43 -7.36 -7.80 6.54
CA ALA A 43 -8.12 -8.66 7.44
C ALA A 43 -7.23 -9.42 8.42
N GLN A 44 -6.08 -9.89 7.95
CA GLN A 44 -5.09 -10.57 8.79
C GLN A 44 -4.45 -9.60 9.79
N ILE A 45 -4.15 -8.35 9.40
CA ILE A 45 -3.64 -7.31 10.31
C ILE A 45 -4.65 -7.04 11.42
N VAL A 46 -5.92 -6.81 11.06
CA VAL A 46 -6.99 -6.56 12.04
C VAL A 46 -7.12 -7.75 13.01
N LYS A 47 -7.20 -8.97 12.48
CA LYS A 47 -7.31 -10.18 13.29
C LYS A 47 -6.14 -10.33 14.28
N LYS A 48 -4.90 -10.07 13.83
CA LYS A 48 -3.72 -10.13 14.69
C LYS A 48 -3.71 -9.06 15.79
N LEU A 49 -4.21 -7.85 15.50
CA LEU A 49 -4.42 -6.81 16.51
C LEU A 49 -5.47 -7.24 17.54
N GLU A 50 -6.59 -7.79 17.11
CA GLU A 50 -7.66 -8.27 18.00
C GLU A 50 -7.17 -9.38 18.93
N GLN A 51 -6.34 -10.28 18.42
CA GLN A 51 -5.74 -11.40 19.15
C GLN A 51 -4.51 -11.01 19.98
N ASN A 52 -4.10 -9.74 19.98
CA ASN A 52 -2.87 -9.23 20.62
C ASN A 52 -1.59 -9.94 20.13
N GLU A 53 -1.58 -10.43 18.91
CA GLU A 53 -0.39 -11.00 18.27
C GLU A 53 0.55 -9.92 17.73
N ILE A 54 0.02 -8.75 17.38
CA ILE A 54 0.78 -7.56 16.99
C ILE A 54 0.32 -6.36 17.84
N ASP A 55 1.20 -5.38 18.00
CA ASP A 55 0.94 -4.16 18.77
C ASP A 55 0.47 -3.02 17.86
N ILE A 56 1.01 -2.96 16.64
CA ILE A 56 0.76 -1.92 15.64
C ILE A 56 0.56 -2.58 14.29
N GLY A 57 -0.39 -2.08 13.50
CA GLY A 57 -0.56 -2.41 12.09
C GLY A 57 -0.29 -1.20 11.19
N ILE A 58 0.31 -1.43 10.02
CA ILE A 58 0.31 -0.45 8.93
C ILE A 58 -0.35 -1.11 7.73
N SER A 59 -1.45 -0.55 7.27
CA SER A 59 -2.29 -1.11 6.24
C SER A 59 -2.70 -0.06 5.21
N SER A 60 -3.20 -0.51 4.06
CA SER A 60 -3.68 0.38 3.01
C SER A 60 -5.16 0.19 2.76
N TYR A 61 -5.88 1.27 2.47
CA TYR A 61 -7.32 1.28 2.21
C TYR A 61 -7.66 2.28 1.13
N TYR A 62 -8.55 1.91 0.22
CA TYR A 62 -9.05 2.84 -0.80
C TYR A 62 -10.05 3.85 -0.21
N SER A 63 -10.88 3.41 0.74
CA SER A 63 -11.81 4.28 1.49
C SER A 63 -11.59 4.12 2.99
N CYS A 64 -11.52 5.24 3.70
CA CYS A 64 -11.37 5.24 5.16
C CYS A 64 -12.59 4.68 5.90
N ASP A 65 -13.75 4.63 5.26
CA ASP A 65 -15.00 4.15 5.85
C ASP A 65 -14.96 2.65 6.19
N THR A 66 -14.09 1.91 5.53
CA THR A 66 -13.93 0.46 5.73
C THR A 66 -13.15 0.08 6.99
N ILE A 67 -12.52 1.07 7.66
CA ILE A 67 -11.64 0.83 8.83
C ILE A 67 -12.38 1.00 10.16
N ASN A 68 -13.63 1.45 10.15
CA ASN A 68 -14.39 1.68 11.38
C ASN A 68 -14.79 0.37 12.08
N SER A 69 -13.88 -0.14 12.89
CA SER A 69 -14.15 -1.24 13.83
C SER A 69 -14.44 -0.69 15.22
N SER A 70 -15.32 -1.37 15.96
CA SER A 70 -15.52 -1.08 17.37
C SER A 70 -14.26 -1.35 18.22
N VAL A 71 -13.35 -2.17 17.72
CA VAL A 71 -12.16 -2.68 18.43
C VAL A 71 -10.87 -2.01 17.97
N ILE A 72 -10.77 -1.60 16.71
CA ILE A 72 -9.56 -1.04 16.12
C ILE A 72 -9.72 0.46 15.88
N SER A 73 -8.71 1.24 16.25
CA SER A 73 -8.55 2.63 15.83
C SER A 73 -7.59 2.71 14.65
N SER A 74 -7.89 3.62 13.73
CA SER A 74 -7.06 3.90 12.57
C SER A 74 -6.73 5.38 12.47
N THR A 75 -5.51 5.68 12.03
CA THR A 75 -5.07 7.04 11.74
C THR A 75 -4.41 7.02 10.36
N VAL A 76 -4.93 7.80 9.41
CA VAL A 76 -4.30 7.97 8.11
C VAL A 76 -3.00 8.74 8.29
N ILE A 77 -1.90 8.17 7.80
CA ILE A 77 -0.56 8.74 7.92
C ILE A 77 0.06 9.13 6.58
N TYR A 78 -0.50 8.62 5.47
CA TYR A 78 0.00 8.92 4.13
C TYR A 78 -1.07 8.64 3.06
N GLU A 79 -1.04 9.40 1.96
CA GLU A 79 -1.84 9.15 0.76
C GLU A 79 -0.92 8.66 -0.36
N ASP A 80 -1.20 7.46 -0.86
CA ASP A 80 -0.46 6.84 -1.96
C ASP A 80 -1.32 6.84 -3.23
N GLU A 81 -0.77 7.35 -4.32
CA GLU A 81 -1.49 7.40 -5.58
C GLU A 81 -1.68 6.01 -6.18
N MET A 82 -2.91 5.67 -6.55
CA MET A 82 -3.21 4.50 -7.36
C MET A 82 -2.93 4.82 -8.83
N VAL A 83 -2.12 3.99 -9.47
CA VAL A 83 -1.64 4.20 -10.83
C VAL A 83 -1.91 2.98 -11.70
N CYS A 84 -2.01 3.23 -13.00
CA CYS A 84 -2.07 2.18 -14.01
C CYS A 84 -0.66 1.83 -14.49
N VAL A 85 -0.34 0.55 -14.49
CA VAL A 85 0.94 0.01 -14.95
C VAL A 85 0.72 -0.77 -16.24
N ALA A 86 1.51 -0.45 -17.24
CA ALA A 86 1.40 -1.03 -18.56
C ALA A 86 2.78 -1.46 -19.10
N ASN A 87 2.77 -2.27 -20.15
CA ASN A 87 3.97 -2.56 -20.93
C ASN A 87 4.62 -1.27 -21.43
N SER A 88 5.96 -1.26 -21.53
CA SER A 88 6.74 -0.09 -21.96
C SER A 88 6.45 0.39 -23.39
N ASN A 89 5.82 -0.46 -24.21
CA ASN A 89 5.41 -0.09 -25.58
C ASN A 89 4.02 0.54 -25.65
N PHE A 90 3.26 0.54 -24.56
CA PHE A 90 1.96 1.21 -24.50
C PHE A 90 2.15 2.70 -24.24
N HIS A 91 1.46 3.53 -25.00
CA HIS A 91 1.51 4.98 -24.87
C HIS A 91 0.10 5.57 -24.86
N THR A 92 -0.10 6.56 -24.02
CA THR A 92 -1.37 7.30 -23.88
C THR A 92 -1.37 8.54 -24.77
N ALA A 93 -2.56 9.05 -25.07
CA ALA A 93 -2.73 10.29 -25.81
C ALA A 93 -2.12 11.50 -25.09
N THR A 94 -2.26 11.53 -23.75
CA THR A 94 -1.61 12.54 -22.91
C THR A 94 -0.47 11.91 -22.13
N PRO A 95 0.78 12.38 -22.28
CA PRO A 95 1.93 11.79 -21.59
C PRO A 95 1.73 11.71 -20.08
N GLY A 96 1.93 10.53 -19.49
CA GLY A 96 1.85 10.28 -18.06
C GLY A 96 0.42 10.18 -17.49
N ILE A 97 -0.61 10.37 -18.31
CA ILE A 97 -2.02 10.31 -17.88
C ILE A 97 -2.73 9.22 -18.69
N ILE A 98 -3.61 8.47 -18.02
CA ILE A 98 -4.48 7.50 -18.67
C ILE A 98 -5.94 7.78 -18.30
N THR A 99 -6.82 7.66 -19.29
CA THR A 99 -8.26 7.87 -19.13
C THR A 99 -9.01 6.55 -19.09
N ALA A 100 -10.23 6.57 -18.55
CA ALA A 100 -11.10 5.41 -18.59
C ALA A 100 -11.44 4.96 -20.02
N GLU A 101 -11.52 5.90 -20.96
CA GLU A 101 -11.79 5.61 -22.37
C GLU A 101 -10.65 4.80 -23.01
N GLU A 102 -9.39 5.13 -22.72
CA GLU A 102 -8.21 4.40 -23.21
C GLU A 102 -8.13 2.98 -22.64
N LEU A 103 -8.76 2.73 -21.49
CA LEU A 103 -8.79 1.43 -20.81
C LEU A 103 -10.04 0.61 -21.12
N GLN A 104 -11.03 1.15 -21.84
CA GLN A 104 -12.22 0.39 -22.21
C GLN A 104 -11.83 -0.82 -23.05
N ASN A 105 -12.41 -1.98 -22.70
CA ASN A 105 -12.13 -3.29 -23.33
C ASN A 105 -10.70 -3.81 -23.15
N SER A 106 -9.90 -3.19 -22.30
CA SER A 106 -8.54 -3.65 -21.98
C SER A 106 -8.59 -4.90 -21.08
N ALA A 107 -7.58 -5.75 -21.22
CA ALA A 107 -7.34 -6.84 -20.30
C ALA A 107 -6.65 -6.30 -19.03
N PHE A 108 -7.18 -6.65 -17.87
CA PHE A 108 -6.56 -6.34 -16.59
C PHE A 108 -6.00 -7.60 -15.95
N ILE A 109 -4.86 -7.44 -15.29
CA ILE A 109 -4.29 -8.42 -14.38
C ILE A 109 -4.66 -7.95 -12.98
N ILE A 110 -5.46 -8.74 -12.27
CA ILE A 110 -6.05 -8.32 -11.00
C ILE A 110 -5.45 -9.13 -9.87
N SER A 111 -5.17 -8.47 -8.76
CA SER A 111 -4.84 -9.18 -7.53
C SER A 111 -6.03 -10.00 -7.03
N ASP A 112 -5.77 -11.14 -6.38
CA ASP A 112 -6.79 -12.01 -5.82
C ASP A 112 -7.71 -11.26 -4.83
N GLN A 113 -8.88 -11.85 -4.53
CA GLN A 113 -9.97 -11.16 -3.81
C GLN A 113 -9.55 -10.49 -2.51
N ASP A 114 -8.65 -11.11 -1.77
CA ASP A 114 -8.21 -10.61 -0.47
C ASP A 114 -7.11 -9.54 -0.55
N TYR A 115 -6.44 -9.40 -1.72
CA TYR A 115 -5.31 -8.50 -1.92
C TYR A 115 -5.59 -7.37 -2.93
N GLY A 116 -6.66 -7.46 -3.70
CA GLY A 116 -6.97 -6.55 -4.80
C GLY A 116 -8.14 -5.61 -4.55
N VAL A 117 -8.51 -5.36 -3.30
CA VAL A 117 -9.67 -4.53 -2.96
C VAL A 117 -9.53 -3.11 -3.51
N GLU A 118 -8.38 -2.49 -3.36
CA GLU A 118 -8.15 -1.12 -3.83
C GLU A 118 -8.19 -1.03 -5.36
N SER A 119 -7.60 -2.00 -6.06
CA SER A 119 -7.61 -2.05 -7.54
C SER A 119 -9.03 -2.18 -8.09
N ARG A 120 -9.84 -3.04 -7.48
CA ARG A 120 -11.26 -3.21 -7.87
C ARG A 120 -12.06 -1.95 -7.60
N SER A 121 -11.83 -1.29 -6.47
CA SER A 121 -12.50 -0.04 -6.13
C SER A 121 -12.19 1.07 -7.14
N VAL A 122 -10.94 1.13 -7.66
CA VAL A 122 -10.59 2.05 -8.75
C VAL A 122 -11.35 1.70 -10.03
N LEU A 123 -11.40 0.42 -10.42
CA LEU A 123 -12.13 -0.03 -11.61
C LEU A 123 -13.61 0.31 -11.52
N GLU A 124 -14.24 0.02 -10.38
CA GLU A 124 -15.65 0.34 -10.13
C GLU A 124 -15.92 1.85 -10.23
N LYS A 125 -15.08 2.67 -9.58
CA LYS A 125 -15.23 4.13 -9.60
C LYS A 125 -15.05 4.73 -11.00
N LEU A 126 -14.21 4.13 -11.82
CA LEU A 126 -13.97 4.54 -13.20
C LEU A 126 -14.94 3.87 -14.20
N HIS A 127 -15.89 3.07 -13.71
CA HIS A 127 -16.83 2.31 -14.53
C HIS A 127 -16.16 1.40 -15.58
N LEU A 128 -15.01 0.82 -15.20
CA LEU A 128 -14.24 -0.09 -16.03
C LEU A 128 -14.61 -1.55 -15.71
N ASN A 129 -14.87 -2.32 -16.74
CA ASN A 129 -15.09 -3.76 -16.60
C ASN A 129 -13.73 -4.46 -16.44
N ALA A 130 -13.58 -5.18 -15.36
CA ALA A 130 -12.43 -6.03 -15.14
C ALA A 130 -12.56 -7.33 -15.96
N ASN A 131 -12.35 -7.25 -17.25
CA ASN A 131 -12.19 -8.44 -18.09
C ASN A 131 -10.82 -9.08 -17.79
N SER A 132 -10.74 -9.81 -16.68
CA SER A 132 -9.51 -10.46 -16.25
C SER A 132 -9.61 -11.97 -16.39
N THR A 133 -8.65 -12.55 -17.07
CA THR A 133 -8.41 -14.00 -17.09
C THR A 133 -7.19 -14.39 -16.26
N ILE A 134 -6.48 -13.41 -15.70
CA ILE A 134 -5.25 -13.61 -14.92
C ILE A 134 -5.39 -12.93 -13.57
N THR A 135 -5.17 -13.71 -12.51
CA THR A 135 -5.10 -13.22 -11.13
C THR A 135 -3.78 -13.62 -10.49
N ALA A 136 -3.27 -12.79 -9.60
CA ALA A 136 -2.08 -13.09 -8.80
C ALA A 136 -2.21 -12.48 -7.40
N THR A 137 -1.46 -13.01 -6.44
CA THR A 137 -1.47 -12.53 -5.05
C THR A 137 -0.25 -11.65 -4.73
N ASP A 138 0.68 -11.53 -5.66
CA ASP A 138 1.97 -10.85 -5.48
C ASP A 138 2.10 -9.64 -6.41
N ASP A 139 2.36 -8.49 -5.83
CA ASP A 139 2.50 -7.22 -6.56
C ASP A 139 3.65 -7.24 -7.59
N ALA A 140 4.78 -7.88 -7.25
CA ALA A 140 5.91 -7.99 -8.17
C ALA A 140 5.56 -8.85 -9.39
N GLY A 141 4.79 -9.93 -9.17
CA GLY A 141 4.25 -10.76 -10.23
C GLY A 141 3.29 -9.99 -11.15
N LEU A 142 2.41 -9.14 -10.59
CA LEU A 142 1.52 -8.28 -11.36
C LEU A 142 2.32 -7.33 -12.27
N VAL A 143 3.35 -6.67 -11.72
CA VAL A 143 4.22 -5.77 -12.49
C VAL A 143 4.97 -6.52 -13.60
N ALA A 144 5.51 -7.70 -13.31
CA ALA A 144 6.21 -8.53 -14.29
C ALA A 144 5.29 -8.95 -15.45
N MET A 145 4.06 -9.35 -15.15
CA MET A 145 3.05 -9.71 -16.15
C MET A 145 2.61 -8.51 -16.99
N ALA A 146 2.42 -7.34 -16.38
CA ALA A 146 2.13 -6.10 -17.12
C ALA A 146 3.31 -5.73 -18.04
N SER A 147 4.55 -5.86 -17.56
CA SER A 147 5.77 -5.68 -18.36
C SER A 147 5.81 -6.61 -19.59
N ALA A 148 5.36 -7.85 -19.41
CA ALA A 148 5.28 -8.83 -20.49
C ALA A 148 4.12 -8.57 -21.50
N GLY A 149 3.28 -7.55 -21.26
CA GLY A 149 2.17 -7.19 -22.14
C GLY A 149 0.91 -8.06 -21.97
N LEU A 150 0.78 -8.78 -20.85
CA LEU A 150 -0.38 -9.64 -20.60
C LEU A 150 -1.64 -8.85 -20.19
N GLY A 151 -1.51 -7.57 -19.87
CA GLY A 151 -2.59 -6.66 -19.52
C GLY A 151 -2.11 -5.48 -18.70
N PHE A 152 -3.06 -4.70 -18.21
CA PHE A 152 -2.81 -3.60 -17.30
C PHE A 152 -2.97 -4.07 -15.85
N CYS A 153 -2.20 -3.52 -14.93
CA CYS A 153 -2.49 -3.67 -13.51
C CYS A 153 -2.62 -2.30 -12.82
N ILE A 154 -3.38 -2.27 -11.74
CA ILE A 154 -3.64 -1.07 -10.94
C ILE A 154 -3.04 -1.30 -9.57
N LEU A 155 -2.08 -0.45 -9.19
CA LEU A 155 -1.32 -0.61 -7.95
C LEU A 155 -1.11 0.76 -7.28
N GLY A 156 -0.83 0.75 -5.99
CA GLY A 156 -0.30 1.95 -5.33
C GLY A 156 1.10 2.29 -5.86
N ARG A 157 1.39 3.55 -6.04
CA ARG A 157 2.70 4.02 -6.56
C ARG A 157 3.87 3.54 -5.71
N LEU A 158 3.67 3.38 -4.39
CA LEU A 158 4.68 2.82 -3.49
C LEU A 158 5.14 1.41 -3.89
N VAL A 159 4.29 0.60 -4.50
CA VAL A 159 4.66 -0.74 -4.99
C VAL A 159 5.80 -0.69 -6.01
N LEU A 160 5.85 0.38 -6.79
CA LEU A 160 6.75 0.51 -7.94
C LEU A 160 8.13 1.05 -7.55
N LYS A 161 8.31 1.52 -6.32
CA LYS A 161 9.62 1.97 -5.85
C LYS A 161 10.60 0.81 -5.87
N GLY A 162 11.67 0.95 -6.67
CA GLY A 162 12.70 -0.08 -6.82
C GLY A 162 12.37 -1.19 -7.81
N THR A 163 11.25 -1.13 -8.53
CA THR A 163 11.02 -2.07 -9.63
C THR A 163 12.05 -1.86 -10.75
N THR A 164 12.55 -2.96 -11.29
CA THR A 164 13.46 -2.96 -12.46
C THR A 164 12.77 -3.41 -13.74
N SER A 165 11.51 -3.80 -13.65
CA SER A 165 10.72 -4.23 -14.82
C SER A 165 10.45 -3.03 -15.76
N PRO A 166 10.63 -3.19 -17.07
CA PRO A 166 10.38 -2.13 -18.05
C PRO A 166 8.87 -1.92 -18.23
N VAL A 167 8.32 -0.98 -17.47
CA VAL A 167 6.90 -0.60 -17.51
C VAL A 167 6.72 0.89 -17.67
N ASN A 168 5.61 1.29 -18.26
CA ASN A 168 5.10 2.65 -18.21
C ASN A 168 4.06 2.77 -17.11
N VAL A 169 4.10 3.89 -16.39
CA VAL A 169 3.24 4.18 -15.24
C VAL A 169 2.43 5.44 -15.52
N TYR A 170 1.12 5.35 -15.37
CA TYR A 170 0.21 6.42 -15.69
C TYR A 170 -0.65 6.80 -14.49
N SER A 171 -0.81 8.09 -14.24
CA SER A 171 -1.81 8.61 -13.33
C SER A 171 -3.19 8.54 -13.98
N PHE A 172 -4.21 8.17 -13.23
CA PHE A 172 -5.61 8.27 -13.70
C PHE A 172 -6.06 9.73 -13.79
N HIS A 173 -7.02 9.97 -14.66
CA HIS A 173 -7.76 11.23 -14.67
C HIS A 173 -9.25 10.96 -14.51
N PRO A 174 -9.89 11.35 -13.37
CA PRO A 174 -9.30 11.99 -12.18
C PRO A 174 -8.35 11.06 -11.40
N ARG A 175 -7.36 11.64 -10.72
CA ARG A 175 -6.39 10.90 -9.90
C ARG A 175 -7.09 10.07 -8.83
N GLN A 176 -6.53 8.90 -8.55
CA GLN A 176 -7.05 7.99 -7.55
C GLN A 176 -6.01 7.80 -6.44
N PHE A 177 -6.45 7.62 -5.20
CA PHE A 177 -5.56 7.48 -4.05
C PHE A 177 -6.05 6.36 -3.15
N ARG A 178 -5.10 5.72 -2.47
CA ARG A 178 -5.32 4.89 -1.30
C ARG A 178 -4.72 5.54 -0.08
N HIS A 179 -5.25 5.23 1.09
CA HIS A 179 -4.76 5.76 2.36
C HIS A 179 -3.92 4.71 3.07
N ILE A 180 -2.71 5.08 3.47
CA ILE A 180 -1.90 4.27 4.37
C ILE A 180 -2.28 4.68 5.79
N ALA A 181 -2.75 3.71 6.57
CA ALA A 181 -3.22 3.94 7.91
C ALA A 181 -2.42 3.14 8.93
N LEU A 182 -2.16 3.78 10.05
CA LEU A 182 -1.65 3.15 11.25
C LEU A 182 -2.84 2.63 12.07
N LEU A 183 -2.79 1.36 12.45
CA LEU A 183 -3.84 0.65 13.17
C LEU A 183 -3.35 0.23 14.54
N GLN A 184 -4.22 0.36 15.54
CA GLN A 184 -3.99 -0.15 16.88
C GLN A 184 -5.31 -0.57 17.52
N LYS A 185 -5.24 -1.40 18.56
CA LYS A 185 -6.42 -1.80 19.34
C LYS A 185 -6.92 -0.62 20.19
N LYS A 186 -8.23 -0.35 20.16
CA LYS A 186 -8.86 0.66 21.00
C LYS A 186 -8.79 0.25 22.46
N ASN A 187 -8.71 1.24 23.35
CA ASN A 187 -8.75 1.05 24.80
C ASN A 187 -7.66 0.11 25.37
N VAL A 188 -6.60 -0.11 24.61
CA VAL A 188 -5.41 -0.85 25.05
C VAL A 188 -4.22 0.09 24.96
N ALA A 189 -3.55 0.33 26.07
CA ALA A 189 -2.33 1.13 26.08
C ALA A 189 -1.20 0.35 25.40
N LEU A 190 -0.48 1.02 24.53
CA LEU A 190 0.76 0.49 23.96
C LEU A 190 1.84 0.41 25.05
N SER A 191 2.76 -0.52 24.91
CA SER A 191 3.97 -0.49 25.71
C SER A 191 4.79 0.78 25.41
N PRO A 192 5.64 1.26 26.34
CA PRO A 192 6.50 2.43 26.08
C PRO A 192 7.34 2.29 24.80
N ALA A 193 7.84 1.09 24.51
CA ALA A 193 8.58 0.81 23.28
C ALA A 193 7.70 0.94 22.03
N ALA A 194 6.47 0.42 22.07
CA ALA A 194 5.52 0.53 20.96
C ALA A 194 5.04 1.97 20.75
N GLU A 195 4.85 2.75 21.79
CA GLU A 195 4.51 4.18 21.68
C GLU A 195 5.63 4.99 21.00
N ILE A 196 6.88 4.74 21.39
CA ILE A 196 8.04 5.40 20.78
C ILE A 196 8.13 5.04 19.30
N PHE A 197 7.95 3.75 18.96
CA PHE A 197 7.98 3.30 17.58
C PHE A 197 6.82 3.86 16.76
N GLN A 198 5.61 3.93 17.32
CA GLN A 198 4.45 4.57 16.68
C GLN A 198 4.72 6.03 16.31
N LYS A 199 5.25 6.82 17.24
CA LYS A 199 5.63 8.23 16.98
C LYS A 199 6.67 8.33 15.87
N HIS A 200 7.62 7.40 15.83
CA HIS A 200 8.63 7.35 14.79
C HIS A 200 8.02 7.03 13.42
N ILE A 201 7.08 6.08 13.34
CA ILE A 201 6.33 5.78 12.11
C ILE A 201 5.60 7.01 11.58
N ILE A 202 4.87 7.72 12.44
CA ILE A 202 4.12 8.93 12.06
C ILE A 202 5.08 10.02 11.56
N SER A 203 6.18 10.24 12.25
CA SER A 203 7.20 11.22 11.84
C SER A 203 7.82 10.86 10.49
N TYR A 204 8.15 9.59 10.29
CA TYR A 204 8.70 9.10 9.02
C TYR A 204 7.70 9.32 7.88
N ALA A 205 6.45 8.91 8.06
CA ALA A 205 5.41 9.09 7.05
C ALA A 205 5.19 10.56 6.68
N SER A 206 5.22 11.46 7.68
CA SER A 206 5.06 12.90 7.45
C SER A 206 6.23 13.53 6.67
N SER A 207 7.42 12.97 6.77
CA SER A 207 8.61 13.42 6.04
C SER A 207 8.80 12.73 4.69
N TYR A 208 8.03 11.67 4.43
CA TYR A 208 8.15 10.90 3.20
C TYR A 208 7.64 11.71 2.00
N PRO A 209 8.41 11.78 0.90
CA PRO A 209 8.01 12.56 -0.28
C PRO A 209 6.65 12.12 -0.80
N ASN A 210 5.72 13.05 -0.94
CA ASN A 210 4.43 12.76 -1.56
C ASN A 210 4.52 13.07 -3.07
N PRO A 211 4.58 12.06 -3.95
CA PRO A 211 4.63 12.26 -5.40
C PRO A 211 3.35 12.85 -5.98
N ALA A 212 2.29 12.98 -5.17
CA ALA A 212 1.05 13.64 -5.57
C ALA A 212 1.18 15.16 -5.65
N ILE A 213 2.22 15.75 -5.05
CA ILE A 213 2.52 17.18 -5.16
C ILE A 213 3.53 17.32 -6.30
N PRO A 214 3.17 17.97 -7.44
CA PRO A 214 4.16 18.24 -8.47
C PRO A 214 5.27 19.09 -7.86
N PHE A 215 6.51 18.67 -8.04
CA PHE A 215 7.65 19.53 -7.77
C PHE A 215 7.52 20.76 -8.68
N ASN A 216 7.34 21.95 -8.08
CA ASN A 216 7.41 23.23 -8.77
C ASN A 216 8.84 23.46 -9.30
#